data_1e9b4f6fcf852b2c6687b39fd4a7c75b
#
_entry.id   1e9b4f6fcf852b2c6687b39fd4a7c75b
#
_cell.length_a   1.000
_cell.length_b   1.000
_cell.length_c   1.000
_cell.angle_alpha   90.00
_cell.angle_beta   90.00
_cell.angle_gamma   90.00
#
_symmetry.space_group_name_H-M   'P 1'
#
loop_
_entity.id
_entity.type
_entity.pdbx_description
1 polymer ?
#
loop_
_entity_poly.entity_id
_entity_poly.type
_entity_poly.pdbx_seq_one_letter_code
_entity_poly.pdbx_strand_id
1 'polypeptide(L)'
;MARNPSNPRIVSKKHVARKQQEERQIKTAVTVTVVILAIVAVLLGYVLIDRYIIKPNTVVARVGETELKVAEFEANTKYSRIKMLNQVNQFIQYGDFGKQYALPIALQLRNPEIVGENVLNQMIDEVIIAEEAAKLSISISDKEIEDLMREQFNFFPDGTLTPTITSTVVNTPTWSAAQIKLINPTATFTPSPEPTATPDGWEPTPTDLPEGETSVAEETKSSETEIAVEPTQTPVPTNTPTPTPYTTQLYRKDVNKYLDYLKTYGISRSDIERILKNGLLRDKLLAEITKDLPPTEEQVWVRHILVDGLDEAEDIIAKLDSGESWADLAAEFSTDEANKDNGGDLGWIGRSDSYDPPFLEAAFALNKDGEISEPIQGANGWHVIQLVTKAVNNVNSYKFEQIKQEFFNSWLTEQREKRDNIKIEDSWKNYVPATPALPEELFDHLTVANPT
;
A
#
# COMPACT_ATOMS: atom_id res chain seq x y z
N MET A 1 40.92 -100.07 -9.36
CA MET A 1 39.87 -99.36 -8.64
C MET A 1 38.89 -98.78 -9.74
N ALA A 2 37.75 -99.43 -9.90
CA ALA A 2 36.78 -99.10 -10.97
C ALA A 2 35.91 -97.91 -10.52
N ARG A 3 35.82 -96.88 -11.36
CA ARG A 3 34.88 -95.76 -11.20
C ARG A 3 33.46 -96.22 -11.55
N ASN A 4 32.56 -96.11 -10.57
CA ASN A 4 31.15 -96.38 -10.76
C ASN A 4 30.53 -95.34 -11.69
N PRO A 5 29.85 -95.69 -12.81
CA PRO A 5 29.16 -94.77 -13.65
C PRO A 5 27.89 -94.26 -12.90
N SER A 6 27.73 -92.95 -12.76
CA SER A 6 26.56 -92.32 -12.16
C SER A 6 25.34 -92.56 -13.05
N ASN A 7 24.36 -93.26 -12.50
CA ASN A 7 23.07 -93.58 -13.17
C ASN A 7 22.35 -92.27 -13.53
N PRO A 8 21.94 -92.08 -14.80
CA PRO A 8 21.17 -90.90 -15.21
C PRO A 8 19.80 -90.96 -14.50
N ARG A 9 19.53 -89.90 -13.71
CA ARG A 9 18.21 -89.76 -13.07
C ARG A 9 17.14 -89.65 -14.13
N ILE A 10 16.27 -90.72 -14.23
CA ILE A 10 15.11 -90.73 -15.14
C ILE A 10 14.11 -89.65 -14.63
N VAL A 11 14.10 -88.50 -15.31
CA VAL A 11 13.14 -87.43 -15.03
C VAL A 11 11.79 -87.88 -15.62
N SER A 12 10.79 -88.13 -14.79
CA SER A 12 9.45 -88.55 -15.23
C SER A 12 8.80 -87.49 -16.09
N LYS A 13 8.04 -87.86 -17.14
CA LYS A 13 7.31 -86.94 -18.06
C LYS A 13 6.44 -85.96 -17.30
N LYS A 14 5.94 -86.35 -16.11
CA LYS A 14 5.14 -85.51 -15.22
C LYS A 14 5.98 -84.38 -14.60
N HIS A 15 7.23 -84.61 -14.25
CA HIS A 15 8.16 -83.59 -13.74
C HIS A 15 8.58 -82.58 -14.80
N VAL A 16 8.78 -83.03 -16.06
CA VAL A 16 9.11 -82.13 -17.19
C VAL A 16 7.89 -81.26 -17.53
N ALA A 17 6.68 -81.80 -17.54
CA ALA A 17 5.46 -81.04 -17.83
C ALA A 17 5.21 -79.97 -16.75
N ARG A 18 5.42 -80.34 -15.45
CA ARG A 18 5.27 -79.40 -14.33
C ARG A 18 6.32 -78.25 -14.39
N LYS A 19 7.56 -78.57 -14.69
CA LYS A 19 8.62 -77.57 -14.87
C LYS A 19 8.33 -76.65 -16.05
N GLN A 20 7.85 -77.16 -17.16
CA GLN A 20 7.43 -76.33 -18.30
C GLN A 20 6.26 -75.43 -18.00
N GLN A 21 5.30 -75.91 -17.17
CA GLN A 21 4.18 -75.09 -16.72
C GLN A 21 4.63 -73.98 -15.75
N GLU A 22 5.52 -74.28 -14.82
CA GLU A 22 6.14 -73.32 -13.90
C GLU A 22 6.93 -72.27 -14.68
N GLU A 23 7.76 -72.69 -15.67
CA GLU A 23 8.52 -71.74 -16.53
C GLU A 23 7.58 -70.84 -17.36
N ARG A 24 6.45 -71.38 -17.88
CA ARG A 24 5.47 -70.51 -18.57
C ARG A 24 4.81 -69.52 -17.61
N GLN A 25 4.41 -69.95 -16.41
CA GLN A 25 3.83 -69.08 -15.40
C GLN A 25 4.81 -67.97 -14.98
N ILE A 26 6.09 -68.34 -14.76
CA ILE A 26 7.14 -67.36 -14.44
C ILE A 26 7.32 -66.37 -15.61
N LYS A 27 7.41 -66.86 -16.85
CA LYS A 27 7.52 -65.99 -18.04
C LYS A 27 6.32 -65.03 -18.16
N THR A 28 5.10 -65.55 -17.99
CA THR A 28 3.90 -64.72 -18.03
C THR A 28 3.91 -63.66 -16.90
N ALA A 29 4.23 -64.08 -15.67
CA ALA A 29 4.34 -63.15 -14.54
C ALA A 29 5.40 -62.08 -14.77
N VAL A 30 6.59 -62.44 -15.26
CA VAL A 30 7.66 -61.47 -15.61
C VAL A 30 7.20 -60.53 -16.72
N THR A 31 6.56 -61.08 -17.79
CA THR A 31 6.05 -60.22 -18.87
C THR A 31 5.00 -59.22 -18.35
N VAL A 32 4.03 -59.68 -17.54
CA VAL A 32 3.01 -58.81 -16.96
C VAL A 32 3.66 -57.72 -16.07
N THR A 33 4.63 -58.12 -15.23
CA THR A 33 5.37 -57.16 -14.38
C THR A 33 6.12 -56.13 -15.24
N VAL A 34 6.81 -56.53 -16.29
CA VAL A 34 7.53 -55.62 -17.21
C VAL A 34 6.56 -54.66 -17.89
N VAL A 35 5.38 -55.14 -18.34
CA VAL A 35 4.37 -54.28 -18.96
C VAL A 35 3.83 -53.24 -17.94
N ILE A 36 3.54 -53.68 -16.72
CA ILE A 36 3.09 -52.74 -15.65
C ILE A 36 4.16 -51.70 -15.37
N LEU A 37 5.42 -52.09 -15.21
CA LEU A 37 6.54 -51.17 -15.00
C LEU A 37 6.72 -50.19 -16.18
N ALA A 38 6.55 -50.65 -17.42
CA ALA A 38 6.58 -49.81 -18.61
C ALA A 38 5.44 -48.76 -18.59
N ILE A 39 4.23 -49.17 -18.25
CA ILE A 39 3.08 -48.25 -18.13
C ILE A 39 3.36 -47.20 -17.03
N VAL A 40 3.85 -47.63 -15.88
CA VAL A 40 4.19 -46.70 -14.75
C VAL A 40 5.30 -45.74 -15.21
N ALA A 41 6.32 -46.20 -15.91
CA ALA A 41 7.38 -45.34 -16.42
C ALA A 41 6.87 -44.29 -17.43
N VAL A 42 5.94 -44.68 -18.32
CA VAL A 42 5.29 -43.77 -19.26
C VAL A 42 4.44 -42.73 -18.54
N LEU A 43 3.66 -43.13 -17.55
CA LEU A 43 2.84 -42.22 -16.75
C LEU A 43 3.71 -41.24 -15.94
N LEU A 44 4.79 -41.71 -15.31
CA LEU A 44 5.75 -40.85 -14.63
C LEU A 44 6.44 -39.88 -15.60
N GLY A 45 6.83 -40.40 -16.78
CA GLY A 45 7.41 -39.56 -17.84
C GLY A 45 6.44 -38.47 -18.29
N TYR A 46 5.17 -38.78 -18.49
CA TYR A 46 4.13 -37.83 -18.82
C TYR A 46 3.97 -36.73 -17.70
N VAL A 47 3.86 -37.14 -16.43
CA VAL A 47 3.77 -36.19 -15.32
C VAL A 47 4.97 -35.25 -15.26
N LEU A 48 6.16 -35.74 -15.51
CA LEU A 48 7.38 -34.91 -15.57
C LEU A 48 7.34 -33.93 -16.76
N ILE A 49 6.95 -34.40 -17.94
CA ILE A 49 6.81 -33.54 -19.12
C ILE A 49 5.74 -32.47 -18.90
N ASP A 50 4.59 -32.87 -18.37
CA ASP A 50 3.51 -31.91 -18.06
C ASP A 50 4.00 -30.84 -17.08
N ARG A 51 4.62 -31.26 -15.96
CA ARG A 51 5.05 -30.35 -14.89
C ARG A 51 6.17 -29.40 -15.29
N TYR A 52 7.17 -29.88 -16.06
CA TYR A 52 8.39 -29.12 -16.35
C TYR A 52 8.42 -28.49 -17.74
N ILE A 53 7.57 -28.93 -18.65
CA ILE A 53 7.58 -28.47 -20.04
C ILE A 53 6.24 -27.87 -20.45
N ILE A 54 5.12 -28.61 -20.30
CA ILE A 54 3.82 -28.17 -20.82
C ILE A 54 3.27 -27.03 -19.95
N LYS A 55 3.06 -27.30 -18.67
CA LYS A 55 2.45 -26.36 -17.72
C LYS A 55 3.16 -24.99 -17.66
N PRO A 56 4.49 -24.89 -17.50
CA PRO A 56 5.18 -23.61 -17.46
C PRO A 56 5.04 -22.77 -18.73
N ASN A 57 4.88 -23.41 -19.89
CA ASN A 57 4.74 -22.77 -21.20
C ASN A 57 3.29 -22.52 -21.63
N THR A 58 2.31 -22.91 -20.81
CA THR A 58 0.90 -22.61 -21.08
C THR A 58 0.66 -21.11 -21.01
N VAL A 59 -0.09 -20.57 -21.96
CA VAL A 59 -0.41 -19.15 -22.04
C VAL A 59 -1.62 -18.86 -21.14
N VAL A 60 -1.54 -17.83 -20.29
CA VAL A 60 -2.63 -17.34 -19.43
C VAL A 60 -3.28 -16.08 -19.98
N ALA A 61 -2.52 -15.27 -20.72
CA ALA A 61 -3.05 -14.12 -21.45
C ALA A 61 -2.12 -13.75 -22.62
N ARG A 62 -2.65 -12.96 -23.56
CA ARG A 62 -1.92 -12.37 -24.69
C ARG A 62 -2.22 -10.89 -24.79
N VAL A 63 -1.19 -10.11 -25.10
CA VAL A 63 -1.31 -8.70 -25.45
C VAL A 63 -0.58 -8.51 -26.77
N GLY A 64 -1.32 -8.39 -27.85
CA GLY A 64 -0.73 -8.44 -29.20
C GLY A 64 0.01 -9.75 -29.45
N GLU A 65 1.29 -9.62 -29.77
CA GLU A 65 2.20 -10.77 -30.00
C GLU A 65 2.84 -11.31 -28.71
N THR A 66 2.71 -10.60 -27.61
CA THR A 66 3.33 -10.97 -26.32
C THR A 66 2.46 -11.99 -25.60
N GLU A 67 3.04 -13.15 -25.29
CA GLU A 67 2.39 -14.21 -24.51
C GLU A 67 2.81 -14.13 -23.04
N LEU A 68 1.84 -14.06 -22.15
CA LEU A 68 2.03 -14.20 -20.72
C LEU A 68 1.87 -15.68 -20.33
N LYS A 69 2.92 -16.27 -19.77
CA LYS A 69 2.98 -17.71 -19.50
C LYS A 69 2.76 -18.04 -18.03
N VAL A 70 2.28 -19.26 -17.77
CA VAL A 70 2.06 -19.79 -16.42
C VAL A 70 3.30 -19.64 -15.53
N ALA A 71 4.50 -19.91 -16.04
CA ALA A 71 5.72 -19.79 -15.23
C ALA A 71 5.91 -18.39 -14.66
N GLU A 72 5.74 -17.36 -15.49
CA GLU A 72 5.86 -15.95 -15.07
C GLU A 72 4.71 -15.54 -14.17
N PHE A 73 3.49 -15.96 -14.49
CA PHE A 73 2.30 -15.69 -13.70
C PHE A 73 2.40 -16.30 -12.29
N GLU A 74 2.81 -17.57 -12.18
CA GLU A 74 3.04 -18.22 -10.89
C GLU A 74 4.13 -17.51 -10.07
N ALA A 75 5.24 -17.11 -10.70
CA ALA A 75 6.34 -16.42 -10.03
C ALA A 75 5.88 -15.04 -9.50
N ASN A 76 5.21 -14.23 -10.34
CA ASN A 76 4.68 -12.92 -9.95
C ASN A 76 3.63 -13.04 -8.84
N THR A 77 2.70 -14.02 -8.93
CA THR A 77 1.67 -14.24 -7.92
C THR A 77 2.27 -14.64 -6.57
N LYS A 78 3.24 -15.56 -6.56
CA LYS A 78 3.95 -15.95 -5.32
C LYS A 78 4.72 -14.77 -4.73
N TYR A 79 5.39 -13.98 -5.56
CA TYR A 79 6.10 -12.77 -5.11
C TYR A 79 5.14 -11.74 -4.52
N SER A 80 4.01 -11.48 -5.16
CA SER A 80 2.95 -10.61 -4.64
C SER A 80 2.45 -11.09 -3.27
N ARG A 81 2.18 -12.39 -3.12
CA ARG A 81 1.76 -12.99 -1.85
C ARG A 81 2.82 -12.83 -0.75
N ILE A 82 4.12 -12.99 -1.07
CA ILE A 82 5.22 -12.72 -0.12
C ILE A 82 5.19 -11.26 0.33
N LYS A 83 5.06 -10.32 -0.60
CA LYS A 83 4.96 -8.88 -0.28
C LYS A 83 3.76 -8.58 0.63
N MET A 84 2.59 -9.12 0.31
CA MET A 84 1.37 -8.95 1.11
C MET A 84 1.53 -9.52 2.52
N LEU A 85 2.14 -10.70 2.68
CA LEU A 85 2.44 -11.28 4.00
C LEU A 85 3.39 -10.41 4.81
N ASN A 86 4.45 -9.89 4.18
CA ASN A 86 5.37 -8.97 4.84
C ASN A 86 4.66 -7.69 5.28
N GLN A 87 3.76 -7.17 4.47
CA GLN A 87 2.94 -6.00 4.78
C GLN A 87 1.99 -6.25 5.96
N VAL A 88 1.30 -7.40 5.99
CA VAL A 88 0.48 -7.81 7.14
C VAL A 88 1.34 -7.88 8.40
N ASN A 89 2.51 -8.54 8.35
CA ASN A 89 3.42 -8.64 9.49
C ASN A 89 3.92 -7.26 9.96
N GLN A 90 4.15 -6.34 9.04
CA GLN A 90 4.56 -4.97 9.38
C GLN A 90 3.43 -4.21 10.08
N PHE A 91 2.21 -4.25 9.55
CA PHE A 91 1.09 -3.55 10.16
C PHE A 91 0.74 -4.07 11.56
N ILE A 92 0.80 -5.37 11.78
CA ILE A 92 0.54 -5.97 13.11
C ILE A 92 1.46 -5.40 14.20
N GLN A 93 2.68 -4.99 13.87
CA GLN A 93 3.60 -4.38 14.83
C GLN A 93 3.09 -3.05 15.41
N TYR A 94 2.12 -2.41 14.76
CA TYR A 94 1.48 -1.19 15.25
C TYR A 94 0.24 -1.46 16.14
N GLY A 95 0.07 -2.70 16.62
CA GLY A 95 -1.03 -3.09 17.49
C GLY A 95 -2.41 -2.95 16.83
N ASP A 96 -3.42 -2.55 17.61
CA ASP A 96 -4.81 -2.47 17.12
C ASP A 96 -5.01 -1.46 16.00
N PHE A 97 -4.27 -0.34 16.02
CA PHE A 97 -4.25 0.60 14.90
C PHE A 97 -3.79 -0.05 13.60
N GLY A 98 -2.79 -0.92 13.66
CA GLY A 98 -2.29 -1.62 12.48
C GLY A 98 -3.24 -2.71 11.95
N LYS A 99 -4.07 -3.31 12.82
CA LYS A 99 -5.01 -4.37 12.42
C LYS A 99 -6.00 -3.92 11.35
N GLN A 100 -6.49 -2.68 11.40
CA GLN A 100 -7.43 -2.14 10.40
C GLN A 100 -6.83 -2.11 8.98
N TYR A 101 -5.51 -1.94 8.86
CA TYR A 101 -4.80 -1.98 7.58
C TYR A 101 -4.37 -3.39 7.18
N ALA A 102 -4.06 -4.25 8.16
CA ALA A 102 -3.65 -5.62 7.92
C ALA A 102 -4.81 -6.53 7.47
N LEU A 103 -6.01 -6.35 8.05
CA LEU A 103 -7.16 -7.22 7.80
C LEU A 103 -7.60 -7.26 6.32
N PRO A 104 -7.75 -6.15 5.59
CA PRO A 104 -8.11 -6.19 4.17
C PRO A 104 -7.08 -6.98 3.34
N ILE A 105 -5.79 -6.84 3.62
CA ILE A 105 -4.71 -7.56 2.93
C ILE A 105 -4.79 -9.06 3.26
N ALA A 106 -5.03 -9.40 4.53
CA ALA A 106 -5.19 -10.77 4.98
C ALA A 106 -6.39 -11.47 4.31
N LEU A 107 -7.52 -10.76 4.16
CA LEU A 107 -8.70 -11.25 3.45
C LEU A 107 -8.42 -11.53 1.97
N GLN A 108 -7.67 -10.65 1.29
CA GLN A 108 -7.24 -10.90 -0.09
C GLN A 108 -6.32 -12.13 -0.17
N LEU A 109 -5.37 -12.29 0.76
CA LEU A 109 -4.47 -13.46 0.80
C LEU A 109 -5.23 -14.78 0.97
N ARG A 110 -6.37 -14.79 1.66
CA ARG A 110 -7.23 -15.96 1.79
C ARG A 110 -7.99 -16.30 0.51
N ASN A 111 -8.07 -15.37 -0.43
CA ASN A 111 -8.68 -15.62 -1.73
C ASN A 111 -7.59 -15.57 -2.83
N PRO A 112 -6.98 -16.73 -3.19
CA PRO A 112 -5.94 -16.80 -4.20
C PRO A 112 -6.39 -16.24 -5.57
N GLU A 113 -7.65 -16.42 -5.95
CA GLU A 113 -8.17 -15.96 -7.24
C GLU A 113 -8.12 -14.44 -7.36
N ILE A 114 -8.48 -13.70 -6.31
CA ILE A 114 -8.36 -12.22 -6.29
C ILE A 114 -6.90 -11.79 -6.46
N VAL A 115 -5.98 -12.44 -5.75
CA VAL A 115 -4.55 -12.12 -5.91
C VAL A 115 -4.06 -12.45 -7.32
N GLY A 116 -4.49 -13.59 -7.86
CA GLY A 116 -4.15 -13.99 -9.22
C GLY A 116 -4.68 -13.04 -10.29
N GLU A 117 -5.94 -12.60 -10.16
CA GLU A 117 -6.55 -11.64 -11.07
C GLU A 117 -5.82 -10.30 -11.08
N ASN A 118 -5.52 -9.77 -9.89
CA ASN A 118 -4.76 -8.53 -9.75
C ASN A 118 -3.37 -8.63 -10.39
N VAL A 119 -2.67 -9.74 -10.15
CA VAL A 119 -1.34 -9.98 -10.75
C VAL A 119 -1.42 -10.14 -12.26
N LEU A 120 -2.43 -10.85 -12.78
CA LEU A 120 -2.60 -11.01 -14.23
C LEU A 120 -2.88 -9.67 -14.92
N ASN A 121 -3.75 -8.84 -14.31
CA ASN A 121 -4.02 -7.49 -14.80
C ASN A 121 -2.76 -6.63 -14.76
N GLN A 122 -1.99 -6.66 -13.67
CA GLN A 122 -0.70 -5.98 -13.58
C GLN A 122 0.27 -6.44 -14.68
N MET A 123 0.37 -7.74 -14.96
CA MET A 123 1.26 -8.25 -16.02
C MET A 123 0.82 -7.78 -17.41
N ILE A 124 -0.49 -7.68 -17.67
CA ILE A 124 -1.02 -7.09 -18.91
C ILE A 124 -0.58 -5.63 -19.02
N ASP A 125 -0.74 -4.87 -17.95
CA ASP A 125 -0.35 -3.46 -17.89
C ASP A 125 1.17 -3.29 -18.07
N GLU A 126 1.99 -4.20 -17.53
CA GLU A 126 3.45 -4.22 -17.72
C GLU A 126 3.84 -4.38 -19.20
N VAL A 127 3.11 -5.19 -19.97
CA VAL A 127 3.33 -5.31 -21.42
C VAL A 127 2.98 -3.99 -22.14
N ILE A 128 1.84 -3.39 -21.78
CA ILE A 128 1.42 -2.10 -22.35
C ILE A 128 2.46 -1.03 -22.06
N ILE A 129 2.91 -0.94 -20.82
CA ILE A 129 3.97 -0.01 -20.38
C ILE A 129 5.26 -0.23 -21.19
N ALA A 130 5.66 -1.48 -21.39
CA ALA A 130 6.87 -1.80 -22.15
C ALA A 130 6.76 -1.39 -23.63
N GLU A 131 5.60 -1.58 -24.26
CA GLU A 131 5.35 -1.14 -25.62
C GLU A 131 5.35 0.38 -25.77
N GLU A 132 4.70 1.10 -24.84
CA GLU A 132 4.65 2.56 -24.86
C GLU A 132 6.02 3.18 -24.52
N ALA A 133 6.74 2.62 -23.55
CA ALA A 133 8.11 3.03 -23.22
C ALA A 133 9.07 2.86 -24.42
N ALA A 134 8.92 1.76 -25.17
CA ALA A 134 9.73 1.53 -26.37
C ALA A 134 9.47 2.57 -27.45
N LYS A 135 8.23 3.02 -27.65
CA LYS A 135 7.89 4.12 -28.57
C LYS A 135 8.59 5.43 -28.21
N LEU A 136 8.80 5.67 -26.90
CA LEU A 136 9.49 6.83 -26.37
C LEU A 136 11.02 6.62 -26.21
N SER A 137 11.54 5.47 -26.65
CA SER A 137 12.95 5.08 -26.51
C SER A 137 13.42 5.00 -25.04
N ILE A 138 12.50 4.73 -24.13
CA ILE A 138 12.80 4.53 -22.71
C ILE A 138 13.25 3.07 -22.51
N SER A 139 14.40 2.90 -21.88
CA SER A 139 14.97 1.59 -21.56
C SER A 139 15.56 1.55 -20.15
N ILE A 140 15.73 0.37 -19.62
CA ILE A 140 16.35 0.11 -18.32
C ILE A 140 17.63 -0.68 -18.52
N SER A 141 18.74 -0.18 -17.96
CA SER A 141 20.05 -0.84 -17.97
C SER A 141 20.19 -1.79 -16.78
N ASP A 142 21.09 -2.79 -16.92
CA ASP A 142 21.41 -3.72 -15.82
C ASP A 142 21.98 -2.97 -14.59
N LYS A 143 22.67 -1.86 -14.81
CA LYS A 143 23.17 -1.01 -13.74
C LYS A 143 22.04 -0.43 -12.89
N GLU A 144 20.97 0.04 -13.50
CA GLU A 144 19.82 0.60 -12.78
C GLU A 144 19.09 -0.48 -11.96
N ILE A 145 19.00 -1.71 -12.48
CA ILE A 145 18.45 -2.84 -11.73
C ILE A 145 19.35 -3.15 -10.51
N GLU A 146 20.67 -3.14 -10.69
CA GLU A 146 21.61 -3.37 -9.59
C GLU A 146 21.55 -2.23 -8.56
N ASP A 147 21.47 -0.98 -8.99
CA ASP A 147 21.36 0.19 -8.10
C ASP A 147 20.05 0.12 -7.28
N LEU A 148 18.92 -0.22 -7.89
CA LEU A 148 17.65 -0.44 -7.18
C LEU A 148 17.76 -1.61 -6.18
N MET A 149 18.43 -2.70 -6.55
CA MET A 149 18.68 -3.81 -5.63
C MET A 149 19.52 -3.37 -4.43
N ARG A 150 20.54 -2.53 -4.63
CA ARG A 150 21.34 -1.96 -3.54
C ARG A 150 20.51 -1.09 -2.62
N GLU A 151 19.67 -0.25 -3.19
CA GLU A 151 18.76 0.62 -2.44
C GLU A 151 17.80 -0.19 -1.56
N GLN A 152 17.20 -1.27 -2.07
CA GLN A 152 16.32 -2.14 -1.29
C GLN A 152 17.00 -2.79 -0.09
N PHE A 153 18.32 -2.97 -0.13
CA PHE A 153 19.10 -3.49 0.98
C PHE A 153 19.80 -2.39 1.79
N ASN A 154 19.47 -1.11 1.58
CA ASN A 154 20.12 0.05 2.20
C ASN A 154 21.66 0.01 2.06
N PHE A 155 22.17 -0.48 0.92
CA PHE A 155 23.57 -0.56 0.62
C PHE A 155 24.02 0.59 -0.28
N PHE A 156 24.66 1.59 0.29
CA PHE A 156 25.15 2.79 -0.39
C PHE A 156 26.68 2.88 -0.28
N PRO A 157 27.44 2.21 -1.15
CA PRO A 157 28.91 2.19 -1.06
C PRO A 157 29.56 3.56 -1.23
N ASP A 158 28.92 4.45 -1.97
CA ASP A 158 29.39 5.80 -2.27
C ASP A 158 28.74 6.89 -1.38
N GLY A 159 28.03 6.48 -0.32
CA GLY A 159 27.24 7.34 0.56
C GLY A 159 25.79 7.49 0.10
N THR A 160 24.90 7.80 1.06
CA THR A 160 23.48 8.06 0.77
C THR A 160 23.31 9.38 0.05
N LEU A 161 22.48 9.40 -0.99
CA LEU A 161 22.06 10.66 -1.62
C LEU A 161 21.28 11.47 -0.58
N THR A 162 21.74 12.68 -0.26
CA THR A 162 20.99 13.60 0.59
C THR A 162 19.79 14.09 -0.20
N PRO A 163 18.54 13.83 0.23
CA PRO A 163 17.39 14.36 -0.48
C PRO A 163 17.40 15.88 -0.42
N THR A 164 17.43 16.52 -1.59
CA THR A 164 17.27 17.97 -1.67
C THR A 164 15.80 18.28 -1.45
N ILE A 165 15.47 18.85 -0.29
CA ILE A 165 14.12 19.35 -0.02
C ILE A 165 13.93 20.63 -0.84
N THR A 166 13.23 20.52 -1.96
CA THR A 166 12.75 21.70 -2.68
C THR A 166 11.48 22.17 -2.01
N SER A 167 11.54 23.29 -1.27
CA SER A 167 10.35 23.88 -0.67
C SER A 167 9.48 24.45 -1.79
N THR A 168 8.29 23.89 -1.96
CA THR A 168 7.27 24.44 -2.85
C THR A 168 6.67 25.67 -2.16
N VAL A 169 6.75 26.83 -2.81
CA VAL A 169 6.09 28.05 -2.32
C VAL A 169 4.59 27.88 -2.52
N VAL A 170 3.85 27.70 -1.41
CA VAL A 170 2.40 27.70 -1.43
C VAL A 170 1.94 29.16 -1.45
N ASN A 171 1.35 29.61 -2.55
CA ASN A 171 0.74 30.93 -2.61
C ASN A 171 -0.54 30.93 -1.78
N THR A 172 -0.58 31.76 -0.75
CA THR A 172 -1.82 32.00 0.00
C THR A 172 -2.72 32.92 -0.83
N PRO A 173 -3.90 32.48 -1.25
CA PRO A 173 -4.80 33.32 -2.04
C PRO A 173 -5.26 34.55 -1.26
N THR A 174 -5.35 35.69 -1.96
CA THR A 174 -5.89 36.92 -1.38
C THR A 174 -7.41 36.90 -1.50
N TRP A 175 -8.09 36.84 -0.37
CA TRP A 175 -9.54 36.79 -0.31
C TRP A 175 -10.20 38.12 -0.71
N SER A 176 -11.30 38.04 -1.47
CA SER A 176 -12.18 39.18 -1.70
C SER A 176 -13.01 39.49 -0.45
N ALA A 177 -13.52 40.72 -0.32
CA ALA A 177 -14.38 41.10 0.78
C ALA A 177 -15.68 40.26 0.86
N ALA A 178 -16.17 39.75 -0.29
CA ALA A 178 -17.34 38.88 -0.35
C ALA A 178 -17.01 37.47 0.19
N GLN A 179 -15.85 36.92 -0.16
CA GLN A 179 -15.38 35.62 0.32
C GLN A 179 -15.10 35.66 1.82
N ILE A 180 -14.48 36.75 2.32
CA ILE A 180 -14.25 36.94 3.78
C ILE A 180 -15.59 36.93 4.56
N LYS A 181 -16.66 37.51 3.99
CA LYS A 181 -17.99 37.47 4.63
C LYS A 181 -18.58 36.06 4.69
N LEU A 182 -18.25 35.16 3.77
CA LEU A 182 -18.71 33.78 3.80
C LEU A 182 -18.04 32.95 4.88
N ILE A 183 -16.76 33.18 5.13
CA ILE A 183 -15.93 32.40 6.10
C ILE A 183 -15.86 33.04 7.49
N ASN A 184 -16.03 34.38 7.61
CA ASN A 184 -16.11 35.10 8.88
C ASN A 184 -17.54 35.66 9.04
N PRO A 185 -18.46 34.93 9.67
CA PRO A 185 -19.75 35.50 10.01
C PRO A 185 -19.52 36.76 10.87
N THR A 186 -20.08 37.87 10.41
CA THR A 186 -20.03 39.12 11.17
C THR A 186 -20.67 38.83 12.53
N ALA A 187 -19.90 38.90 13.61
CA ALA A 187 -20.44 38.79 14.94
C ALA A 187 -21.57 39.83 15.04
N THR A 188 -22.81 39.37 15.21
CA THR A 188 -23.94 40.22 15.51
C THR A 188 -23.59 40.90 16.80
N PHE A 189 -23.30 42.22 16.77
CA PHE A 189 -23.05 42.99 17.97
C PHE A 189 -24.30 42.87 18.82
N THR A 190 -24.28 42.00 19.80
CA THR A 190 -25.13 42.13 20.96
C THR A 190 -24.69 43.43 21.61
N PRO A 191 -25.56 44.48 21.73
CA PRO A 191 -25.15 45.72 22.33
C PRO A 191 -24.66 45.39 23.73
N SER A 192 -23.37 45.68 23.98
CA SER A 192 -22.81 45.57 25.34
C SER A 192 -23.75 46.31 26.28
N PRO A 193 -24.20 45.73 27.40
CA PRO A 193 -25.00 46.45 28.38
C PRO A 193 -24.25 47.73 28.74
N GLU A 194 -24.97 48.88 28.71
CA GLU A 194 -24.41 50.15 29.12
C GLU A 194 -23.63 49.96 30.44
N PRO A 195 -22.44 50.54 30.58
CA PRO A 195 -21.69 50.42 31.81
C PRO A 195 -22.52 51.01 32.93
N THR A 196 -22.91 50.19 33.88
CA THR A 196 -23.56 50.60 35.09
C THR A 196 -22.65 51.62 35.76
N ALA A 197 -23.14 52.85 35.99
CA ALA A 197 -22.39 53.93 36.63
C ALA A 197 -21.84 53.40 37.94
N THR A 198 -20.51 53.48 38.10
CA THR A 198 -19.82 53.16 39.35
C THR A 198 -20.33 54.12 40.44
N PRO A 199 -20.81 53.65 41.62
CA PRO A 199 -21.23 54.54 42.68
C PRO A 199 -20.08 55.45 43.12
N ASP A 200 -20.37 56.73 43.27
CA ASP A 200 -19.41 57.72 43.85
C ASP A 200 -18.89 57.23 45.19
N GLY A 201 -17.58 57.05 45.32
CA GLY A 201 -16.92 56.65 46.55
C GLY A 201 -16.23 55.27 46.55
N TRP A 202 -16.12 54.56 45.36
CA TRP A 202 -15.37 53.30 45.28
C TRP A 202 -13.87 53.62 45.03
N GLU A 203 -13.01 53.36 46.02
CA GLU A 203 -11.54 53.36 45.86
C GLU A 203 -11.05 51.91 45.65
N PRO A 204 -10.20 51.65 44.62
CA PRO A 204 -9.65 50.30 44.42
C PRO A 204 -8.65 49.98 45.55
N THR A 205 -8.84 48.84 46.20
CA THR A 205 -7.88 48.27 47.13
C THR A 205 -6.61 47.87 46.37
N PRO A 206 -5.40 48.32 46.76
CA PRO A 206 -4.18 47.93 46.16
C PRO A 206 -3.93 46.43 46.42
N THR A 207 -3.84 45.65 45.36
CA THR A 207 -3.40 44.27 45.40
C THR A 207 -1.88 44.26 45.34
N ASP A 208 -1.22 43.92 46.43
CA ASP A 208 0.23 43.68 46.47
C ASP A 208 0.57 42.50 45.62
N LEU A 209 1.28 42.74 44.53
CA LEU A 209 2.01 41.76 43.78
C LEU A 209 3.35 41.51 44.48
N PRO A 210 3.76 40.28 44.73
CA PRO A 210 5.11 40.03 45.22
C PRO A 210 6.15 40.32 44.12
N GLU A 211 7.02 41.25 44.40
CA GLU A 211 8.21 41.57 43.59
C GLU A 211 9.16 40.39 43.60
N GLY A 212 9.56 39.98 42.38
CA GLY A 212 10.60 38.99 42.17
C GLY A 212 11.98 39.57 42.50
N GLU A 213 12.68 38.90 43.39
CA GLU A 213 14.05 39.25 43.78
C GLU A 213 15.05 39.04 42.61
N THR A 214 15.71 40.15 42.29
CA THR A 214 16.95 40.16 41.52
C THR A 214 18.12 39.95 42.47
N SER A 215 18.77 38.83 42.52
CA SER A 215 19.96 38.61 43.33
C SER A 215 21.22 39.13 42.63
N VAL A 216 21.78 40.16 43.25
CA VAL A 216 23.13 40.69 42.99
C VAL A 216 24.12 39.79 43.72
N ALA A 217 25.22 39.46 43.03
CA ALA A 217 26.34 38.70 43.58
C ALA A 217 27.06 39.51 44.67
N GLU A 218 27.27 38.89 45.84
CA GLU A 218 28.18 39.37 46.85
C GLU A 218 29.16 38.28 47.24
N GLU A 219 30.46 38.57 47.05
CA GLU A 219 31.59 37.76 47.49
C GLU A 219 31.62 37.67 49.00
N THR A 220 31.70 36.47 49.57
CA THR A 220 32.14 36.30 50.95
C THR A 220 33.15 35.14 51.07
N LYS A 221 34.27 35.49 51.66
CA LYS A 221 35.45 34.66 51.94
C LYS A 221 35.15 33.52 52.92
N SER A 222 35.76 32.39 52.58
CA SER A 222 36.54 31.48 53.40
C SER A 222 36.09 31.05 54.79
N SER A 223 35.79 29.76 54.92
CA SER A 223 36.29 28.94 56.05
C SER A 223 36.44 27.50 55.57
N GLU A 224 37.67 27.02 55.59
CA GLU A 224 38.06 25.63 55.35
C GLU A 224 37.47 24.74 56.44
N THR A 225 36.70 23.76 56.01
CA THR A 225 36.49 22.53 56.74
C THR A 225 36.74 21.38 55.77
N GLU A 226 37.86 20.74 55.99
CA GLU A 226 38.36 19.58 55.26
C GLU A 226 37.39 18.40 55.51
N ILE A 227 36.51 18.11 54.55
CA ILE A 227 35.75 16.86 54.49
C ILE A 227 36.45 16.00 53.44
N ALA A 228 37.07 14.88 53.86
CA ALA A 228 37.66 13.91 53.00
C ALA A 228 36.58 13.33 52.07
N VAL A 229 36.61 13.73 50.80
CA VAL A 229 35.78 13.15 49.76
C VAL A 229 36.49 11.93 49.23
N GLU A 230 35.96 10.71 49.51
CA GLU A 230 36.35 9.50 48.80
C GLU A 230 36.30 9.73 47.29
N PRO A 231 37.27 9.24 46.51
CA PRO A 231 37.25 9.44 45.07
C PRO A 231 36.07 8.68 44.45
N THR A 232 35.08 9.47 43.99
CA THR A 232 33.99 8.95 43.14
C THR A 232 34.61 8.25 41.95
N GLN A 233 34.44 6.91 41.86
CA GLN A 233 34.90 6.16 40.71
C GLN A 233 34.21 6.73 39.47
N THR A 234 35.01 7.31 38.60
CA THR A 234 34.55 7.71 37.24
C THR A 234 34.01 6.45 36.55
N PRO A 235 32.77 6.44 36.06
CA PRO A 235 32.24 5.27 35.37
C PRO A 235 33.16 4.96 34.18
N VAL A 236 33.70 3.72 34.17
CA VAL A 236 34.46 3.23 33.03
C VAL A 236 33.62 3.42 31.78
N PRO A 237 34.15 4.05 30.71
CA PRO A 237 33.39 4.23 29.49
C PRO A 237 32.96 2.84 29.00
N THR A 238 31.65 2.61 29.01
CA THR A 238 31.05 1.42 28.43
C THR A 238 31.42 1.45 26.94
N ASN A 239 32.17 0.46 26.45
CA ASN A 239 32.42 0.33 25.02
C ASN A 239 31.08 0.18 24.30
N THR A 240 30.55 1.30 23.77
CA THR A 240 29.45 1.25 22.84
C THR A 240 29.97 0.52 21.60
N PRO A 241 29.43 -0.64 21.22
CA PRO A 241 29.92 -1.35 20.05
C PRO A 241 29.80 -0.42 18.84
N THR A 242 30.92 -0.13 18.20
CA THR A 242 30.95 0.61 16.95
C THR A 242 30.10 -0.18 15.95
N PRO A 243 29.06 0.41 15.33
CA PRO A 243 28.24 -0.30 14.36
C PRO A 243 29.15 -0.87 13.26
N THR A 244 29.04 -2.17 13.02
CA THR A 244 29.83 -2.83 11.97
C THR A 244 29.44 -2.22 10.62
N PRO A 245 30.37 -1.67 9.83
CA PRO A 245 30.04 -1.09 8.55
C PRO A 245 29.34 -2.11 7.64
N TYR A 246 28.27 -1.72 6.97
CA TYR A 246 27.58 -2.58 6.00
C TYR A 246 28.41 -2.67 4.72
N THR A 247 29.21 -3.72 4.62
CA THR A 247 30.19 -3.91 3.54
C THR A 247 29.58 -4.57 2.31
N THR A 248 30.25 -4.45 1.15
CA THR A 248 29.87 -5.16 -0.09
C THR A 248 29.72 -6.67 0.13
N GLN A 249 30.55 -7.26 1.01
CA GLN A 249 30.47 -8.70 1.32
C GLN A 249 29.19 -9.04 2.09
N LEU A 250 28.80 -8.22 3.07
CA LEU A 250 27.55 -8.39 3.82
C LEU A 250 26.34 -8.20 2.90
N TYR A 251 26.36 -7.15 2.08
CA TYR A 251 25.33 -6.93 1.07
C TYR A 251 25.13 -8.15 0.17
N ARG A 252 26.20 -8.68 -0.43
CA ARG A 252 26.12 -9.89 -1.28
C ARG A 252 25.57 -11.10 -0.51
N LYS A 253 25.95 -11.27 0.74
CA LYS A 253 25.43 -12.33 1.60
C LYS A 253 23.93 -12.19 1.83
N ASP A 254 23.46 -10.98 2.12
CA ASP A 254 22.06 -10.72 2.39
C ASP A 254 21.19 -10.86 1.11
N VAL A 255 21.68 -10.37 -0.02
CA VAL A 255 21.05 -10.59 -1.32
C VAL A 255 20.95 -12.09 -1.64
N ASN A 256 22.02 -12.85 -1.47
CA ASN A 256 21.98 -14.30 -1.72
C ASN A 256 21.00 -15.00 -0.78
N LYS A 257 21.00 -14.66 0.51
CA LYS A 257 20.04 -15.21 1.48
C LYS A 257 18.59 -14.92 1.07
N TYR A 258 18.32 -13.71 0.60
CA TYR A 258 16.99 -13.33 0.11
C TYR A 258 16.61 -14.12 -1.15
N LEU A 259 17.50 -14.23 -2.12
CA LEU A 259 17.27 -15.02 -3.34
C LEU A 259 17.09 -16.51 -3.05
N ASP A 260 17.86 -17.07 -2.11
CA ASP A 260 17.69 -18.46 -1.67
C ASP A 260 16.32 -18.67 -1.00
N TYR A 261 15.87 -17.72 -0.21
CA TYR A 261 14.51 -17.72 0.35
C TYR A 261 13.45 -17.73 -0.75
N LEU A 262 13.53 -16.84 -1.74
CA LEU A 262 12.59 -16.77 -2.86
C LEU A 262 12.60 -18.05 -3.70
N LYS A 263 13.77 -18.67 -3.88
CA LYS A 263 13.94 -19.92 -4.58
C LYS A 263 13.17 -21.07 -3.93
N THR A 264 12.95 -21.06 -2.62
CA THR A 264 12.10 -22.06 -1.93
C THR A 264 10.66 -22.03 -2.43
N TYR A 265 10.21 -20.90 -2.95
CA TYR A 265 8.90 -20.73 -3.60
C TYR A 265 8.93 -20.91 -5.11
N GLY A 266 10.10 -21.25 -5.69
CA GLY A 266 10.28 -21.42 -7.13
C GLY A 266 10.41 -20.09 -7.89
N ILE A 267 10.73 -18.99 -7.20
CA ILE A 267 11.00 -17.68 -7.80
C ILE A 267 12.50 -17.59 -8.06
N SER A 268 12.89 -17.41 -9.31
CA SER A 268 14.28 -17.32 -9.72
C SER A 268 14.82 -15.89 -9.60
N ARG A 269 16.14 -15.75 -9.67
CA ARG A 269 16.79 -14.44 -9.74
C ARG A 269 16.33 -13.65 -10.98
N SER A 270 16.19 -14.31 -12.13
CA SER A 270 15.71 -13.67 -13.35
C SER A 270 14.26 -13.17 -13.24
N ASP A 271 13.41 -13.85 -12.45
CA ASP A 271 12.07 -13.34 -12.17
C ASP A 271 12.12 -12.02 -11.39
N ILE A 272 12.99 -11.95 -10.38
CA ILE A 272 13.17 -10.72 -9.60
C ILE A 272 13.73 -9.60 -10.45
N GLU A 273 14.77 -9.86 -11.26
CA GLU A 273 15.34 -8.86 -12.17
C GLU A 273 14.30 -8.35 -13.18
N ARG A 274 13.43 -9.21 -13.70
CA ARG A 274 12.31 -8.84 -14.57
C ARG A 274 11.29 -7.97 -13.84
N ILE A 275 10.89 -8.34 -12.63
CA ILE A 275 9.94 -7.57 -11.80
C ILE A 275 10.50 -6.18 -11.49
N LEU A 276 11.77 -6.08 -11.10
CA LEU A 276 12.44 -4.81 -10.83
C LEU A 276 12.55 -3.94 -12.09
N LYS A 277 12.91 -4.57 -13.21
CA LYS A 277 12.96 -3.88 -14.51
C LYS A 277 11.61 -3.28 -14.91
N ASN A 278 10.53 -4.04 -14.74
CA ASN A 278 9.18 -3.57 -15.07
C ASN A 278 8.76 -2.41 -14.14
N GLY A 279 9.09 -2.48 -12.85
CA GLY A 279 8.89 -1.37 -11.91
C GLY A 279 9.62 -0.09 -12.35
N LEU A 280 10.93 -0.19 -12.61
CA LEU A 280 11.73 0.95 -13.08
C LEU A 280 11.22 1.51 -14.42
N LEU A 281 10.76 0.65 -15.32
CA LEU A 281 10.21 1.07 -16.60
C LEU A 281 8.91 1.86 -16.43
N ARG A 282 8.04 1.40 -15.51
CA ARG A 282 6.82 2.10 -15.13
C ARG A 282 7.15 3.49 -14.56
N ASP A 283 8.12 3.58 -13.64
CA ASP A 283 8.50 4.83 -13.00
C ASP A 283 9.07 5.83 -14.01
N LYS A 284 9.94 5.38 -14.94
CA LYS A 284 10.46 6.24 -16.01
C LYS A 284 9.37 6.70 -16.98
N LEU A 285 8.47 5.81 -17.36
CA LEU A 285 7.36 6.15 -18.24
C LEU A 285 6.42 7.15 -17.56
N LEU A 286 6.08 6.92 -16.28
CA LEU A 286 5.30 7.85 -15.48
C LEU A 286 5.97 9.24 -15.47
N ALA A 287 7.26 9.31 -15.16
CA ALA A 287 8.00 10.57 -15.14
C ALA A 287 7.96 11.29 -16.50
N GLU A 288 8.08 10.55 -17.62
CA GLU A 288 8.06 11.13 -18.96
C GLU A 288 6.68 11.66 -19.35
N ILE A 289 5.59 10.90 -19.10
CA ILE A 289 4.25 11.33 -19.50
C ILE A 289 3.67 12.40 -18.58
N THR A 290 4.20 12.56 -17.37
CA THR A 290 3.76 13.57 -16.40
C THR A 290 4.71 14.77 -16.29
N LYS A 291 5.77 14.83 -17.08
CA LYS A 291 6.82 15.87 -16.99
C LYS A 291 6.30 17.29 -17.16
N ASP A 292 5.26 17.46 -17.97
CA ASP A 292 4.67 18.76 -18.30
C ASP A 292 3.44 19.10 -17.43
N LEU A 293 3.09 18.23 -16.47
CA LEU A 293 1.99 18.51 -15.53
C LEU A 293 2.40 19.65 -14.57
N PRO A 294 1.58 20.68 -14.41
CA PRO A 294 1.85 21.71 -13.42
C PRO A 294 1.60 21.15 -12.00
N PRO A 295 2.37 21.61 -10.98
CA PRO A 295 2.15 21.21 -9.60
C PRO A 295 0.94 21.94 -8.99
N THR A 296 -0.18 21.92 -9.70
CA THR A 296 -1.42 22.62 -9.34
C THR A 296 -2.61 21.72 -9.49
N GLU A 297 -3.66 21.99 -8.73
CA GLU A 297 -4.95 21.30 -8.78
C GLU A 297 -6.11 22.31 -8.74
N GLU A 298 -7.18 22.06 -9.50
CA GLU A 298 -8.44 22.75 -9.27
C GLU A 298 -9.00 22.32 -7.93
N GLN A 299 -9.23 23.27 -7.04
CA GLN A 299 -9.78 23.07 -5.71
C GLN A 299 -10.99 23.94 -5.50
N VAL A 300 -11.90 23.47 -4.66
CA VAL A 300 -13.04 24.23 -4.18
C VAL A 300 -12.88 24.46 -2.68
N TRP A 301 -13.12 25.69 -2.23
CA TRP A 301 -13.33 25.98 -0.82
C TRP A 301 -14.81 25.90 -0.57
N VAL A 302 -15.20 24.99 0.29
CA VAL A 302 -16.61 24.76 0.61
C VAL A 302 -16.83 24.73 2.13
N ARG A 303 -18.07 24.99 2.50
CA ARG A 303 -18.58 24.70 3.83
C ARG A 303 -19.84 23.87 3.72
N HIS A 304 -20.17 23.11 4.75
CA HIS A 304 -21.32 22.23 4.72
C HIS A 304 -22.14 22.28 6.02
N ILE A 305 -23.39 21.85 5.93
CA ILE A 305 -24.24 21.49 7.05
C ILE A 305 -24.60 20.03 6.87
N LEU A 306 -24.26 19.19 7.85
CA LEU A 306 -24.56 17.77 7.85
C LEU A 306 -25.74 17.48 8.76
N VAL A 307 -26.74 16.75 8.27
CA VAL A 307 -27.93 16.37 9.02
C VAL A 307 -28.33 14.92 8.77
N ASP A 308 -29.17 14.35 9.64
CA ASP A 308 -29.54 12.94 9.54
C ASP A 308 -30.56 12.65 8.45
N GLY A 309 -31.43 13.61 8.11
CA GLY A 309 -32.58 13.41 7.23
C GLY A 309 -32.64 14.36 6.03
N LEU A 310 -33.26 13.87 4.94
CA LEU A 310 -33.53 14.68 3.74
C LEU A 310 -34.46 15.88 4.07
N ASP A 311 -35.54 15.64 4.79
CA ASP A 311 -36.53 16.70 5.14
C ASP A 311 -35.84 17.82 5.92
N GLU A 312 -34.89 17.52 6.81
CA GLU A 312 -34.15 18.49 7.56
C GLU A 312 -33.17 19.29 6.69
N ALA A 313 -32.54 18.63 5.71
CA ALA A 313 -31.66 19.31 4.74
C ALA A 313 -32.48 20.27 3.84
N GLU A 314 -33.70 19.86 3.39
CA GLU A 314 -34.59 20.70 2.64
C GLU A 314 -35.11 21.92 3.46
N ASP A 315 -35.41 21.72 4.75
CA ASP A 315 -35.78 22.78 5.67
C ASP A 315 -34.63 23.81 5.87
N ILE A 316 -33.39 23.35 5.94
CA ILE A 316 -32.21 24.22 6.03
C ILE A 316 -32.11 25.09 4.76
N ILE A 317 -32.26 24.49 3.57
CA ILE A 317 -32.24 25.26 2.31
C ILE A 317 -33.36 26.31 2.31
N ALA A 318 -34.57 25.95 2.72
CA ALA A 318 -35.70 26.89 2.79
C ALA A 318 -35.43 28.06 3.76
N LYS A 319 -34.79 27.80 4.90
CA LYS A 319 -34.35 28.84 5.86
C LYS A 319 -33.26 29.73 5.26
N LEU A 320 -32.28 29.16 4.58
CA LEU A 320 -31.23 29.91 3.87
C LEU A 320 -31.86 30.85 2.78
N ASP A 321 -32.81 30.33 2.03
CA ASP A 321 -33.55 31.12 1.02
C ASP A 321 -34.38 32.26 1.65
N SER A 322 -34.87 32.07 2.88
CA SER A 322 -35.57 33.11 3.65
C SER A 322 -34.61 34.16 4.24
N GLY A 323 -33.30 33.95 4.12
CA GLY A 323 -32.26 34.87 4.57
C GLY A 323 -31.71 34.61 5.96
N GLU A 324 -31.96 33.43 6.53
CA GLU A 324 -31.33 33.02 7.78
C GLU A 324 -29.82 32.85 7.60
N SER A 325 -29.07 33.03 8.72
CA SER A 325 -27.61 32.97 8.68
C SER A 325 -27.12 31.53 8.52
N TRP A 326 -26.26 31.28 7.53
CA TRP A 326 -25.61 29.99 7.35
C TRP A 326 -24.88 29.52 8.62
N ALA A 327 -24.13 30.42 9.28
CA ALA A 327 -23.35 30.07 10.45
C ALA A 327 -24.24 29.66 11.62
N ASP A 328 -25.38 30.36 11.80
CA ASP A 328 -26.32 30.04 12.87
C ASP A 328 -26.98 28.67 12.60
N LEU A 329 -27.37 28.40 11.35
CA LEU A 329 -27.94 27.11 10.96
C LEU A 329 -26.92 25.96 11.07
N ALA A 330 -25.65 26.20 10.73
CA ALA A 330 -24.60 25.22 10.91
C ALA A 330 -24.40 24.87 12.39
N ALA A 331 -24.32 25.88 13.25
CA ALA A 331 -24.15 25.71 14.69
C ALA A 331 -25.33 24.99 15.35
N GLU A 332 -26.57 25.27 14.87
CA GLU A 332 -27.81 24.73 15.46
C GLU A 332 -28.12 23.32 14.97
N PHE A 333 -27.96 23.06 13.67
CA PHE A 333 -28.47 21.85 13.04
C PHE A 333 -27.38 20.85 12.59
N SER A 334 -26.14 21.30 12.36
CA SER A 334 -25.12 20.38 11.86
C SER A 334 -24.73 19.32 12.88
N THR A 335 -24.73 18.07 12.47
CA THR A 335 -24.25 16.93 13.25
C THR A 335 -22.73 16.72 13.13
N ASP A 336 -22.02 17.52 12.29
CA ASP A 336 -20.56 17.49 12.22
C ASP A 336 -19.95 18.35 13.33
N GLU A 337 -19.69 17.69 14.46
CA GLU A 337 -19.08 18.31 15.65
C GLU A 337 -17.70 18.93 15.39
N ALA A 338 -17.01 18.52 14.32
CA ALA A 338 -15.64 19.00 14.07
C ALA A 338 -15.62 20.44 13.53
N ASN A 339 -16.68 20.88 12.85
CA ASN A 339 -16.68 22.16 12.13
C ASN A 339 -17.97 22.99 12.29
N LYS A 340 -19.06 22.46 12.87
CA LYS A 340 -20.34 23.18 13.02
C LYS A 340 -20.21 24.57 13.64
N ASP A 341 -19.38 24.68 14.70
CA ASP A 341 -19.16 25.94 15.41
C ASP A 341 -18.33 26.97 14.60
N ASN A 342 -17.66 26.49 13.55
CA ASN A 342 -16.96 27.30 12.55
C ASN A 342 -17.76 27.46 11.25
N GLY A 343 -19.08 27.33 11.31
CA GLY A 343 -19.97 27.47 10.16
C GLY A 343 -19.83 26.34 9.14
N GLY A 344 -19.34 25.15 9.54
CA GLY A 344 -19.17 23.99 8.68
C GLY A 344 -18.02 24.12 7.68
N ASP A 345 -17.03 24.99 7.94
CA ASP A 345 -15.91 25.26 7.03
C ASP A 345 -15.00 24.04 6.88
N LEU A 346 -14.82 23.57 5.63
CA LEU A 346 -13.95 22.46 5.27
C LEU A 346 -12.63 22.93 4.64
N GLY A 347 -12.51 24.19 4.29
CA GLY A 347 -11.36 24.73 3.60
C GLY A 347 -11.27 24.27 2.15
N TRP A 348 -10.04 24.27 1.60
CA TRP A 348 -9.74 23.80 0.24
C TRP A 348 -9.80 22.28 0.16
N ILE A 349 -10.59 21.78 -0.78
CA ILE A 349 -10.66 20.38 -1.10
C ILE A 349 -10.40 20.15 -2.59
N GLY A 350 -9.63 19.10 -2.90
CA GLY A 350 -9.35 18.64 -4.25
C GLY A 350 -10.23 17.43 -4.62
N ARG A 351 -10.26 17.07 -5.91
CA ARG A 351 -11.05 15.92 -6.41
C ARG A 351 -10.60 14.58 -5.88
N SER A 352 -9.32 14.47 -5.48
CA SER A 352 -8.72 13.24 -4.94
C SER A 352 -8.68 13.20 -3.41
N ASP A 353 -9.35 14.14 -2.72
CA ASP A 353 -9.45 14.11 -1.27
C ASP A 353 -10.45 13.05 -0.79
N SER A 354 -10.29 12.58 0.45
CA SER A 354 -11.06 11.46 1.00
C SER A 354 -12.46 11.89 1.46
N TYR A 355 -13.27 12.38 0.53
CA TYR A 355 -14.70 12.65 0.71
C TYR A 355 -15.52 11.66 -0.11
N ASP A 356 -16.80 11.51 0.24
CA ASP A 356 -17.72 10.68 -0.53
C ASP A 356 -17.85 11.19 -1.98
N PRO A 357 -17.84 10.30 -2.99
CA PRO A 357 -17.95 10.72 -4.38
C PRO A 357 -19.16 11.64 -4.68
N PRO A 358 -20.39 11.39 -4.18
CA PRO A 358 -21.51 12.30 -4.39
C PRO A 358 -21.27 13.70 -3.81
N PHE A 359 -20.59 13.79 -2.66
CA PHE A 359 -20.20 15.05 -2.04
C PHE A 359 -19.23 15.84 -2.93
N LEU A 360 -18.17 15.18 -3.41
CA LEU A 360 -17.18 15.80 -4.30
C LEU A 360 -17.83 16.25 -5.62
N GLU A 361 -18.66 15.42 -6.24
CA GLU A 361 -19.37 15.76 -7.47
C GLU A 361 -20.22 17.02 -7.29
N ALA A 362 -20.98 17.10 -6.20
CA ALA A 362 -21.81 18.26 -5.90
C ALA A 362 -20.97 19.51 -5.61
N ALA A 363 -19.93 19.40 -4.77
CA ALA A 363 -19.06 20.53 -4.44
C ALA A 363 -18.38 21.12 -5.68
N PHE A 364 -17.89 20.28 -6.59
CA PHE A 364 -17.26 20.73 -7.84
C PHE A 364 -18.25 21.18 -8.92
N ALA A 365 -19.54 20.80 -8.82
CA ALA A 365 -20.60 21.28 -9.72
C ALA A 365 -21.00 22.73 -9.45
N LEU A 366 -20.80 23.23 -8.21
CA LEU A 366 -21.06 24.62 -7.86
C LEU A 366 -20.08 25.55 -8.61
N ASN A 367 -20.58 26.70 -9.11
CA ASN A 367 -19.79 27.56 -9.97
C ASN A 367 -19.71 29.01 -9.52
N LYS A 368 -20.57 29.43 -8.57
CA LYS A 368 -20.63 30.82 -8.09
C LYS A 368 -20.33 30.88 -6.61
N ASP A 369 -19.52 31.83 -6.20
CA ASP A 369 -19.27 32.09 -4.79
C ASP A 369 -20.60 32.34 -4.07
N GLY A 370 -20.84 31.60 -2.97
CA GLY A 370 -22.09 31.60 -2.22
C GLY A 370 -23.20 30.67 -2.77
N GLU A 371 -23.00 29.98 -3.88
CA GLU A 371 -23.95 29.00 -4.41
C GLU A 371 -24.10 27.81 -3.47
N ILE A 372 -25.37 27.38 -3.28
CA ILE A 372 -25.75 26.29 -2.39
C ILE A 372 -26.18 25.08 -3.22
N SER A 373 -25.79 23.88 -2.79
CA SER A 373 -26.22 22.64 -3.45
C SER A 373 -27.64 22.24 -3.09
N GLU A 374 -28.26 21.38 -3.90
CA GLU A 374 -29.35 20.53 -3.42
C GLU A 374 -28.86 19.62 -2.29
N PRO A 375 -29.75 18.99 -1.48
CA PRO A 375 -29.35 18.01 -0.47
C PRO A 375 -28.63 16.83 -1.10
N ILE A 376 -27.45 16.47 -0.57
CA ILE A 376 -26.60 15.39 -1.07
C ILE A 376 -26.53 14.28 -0.02
N GLN A 377 -26.92 13.07 -0.40
CA GLN A 377 -26.79 11.91 0.47
C GLN A 377 -25.34 11.41 0.48
N GLY A 378 -24.70 11.44 1.65
CA GLY A 378 -23.40 10.86 1.91
C GLY A 378 -23.51 9.64 2.85
N ALA A 379 -22.35 9.04 3.18
CA ALA A 379 -22.29 7.89 4.08
C ALA A 379 -22.76 8.21 5.50
N ASN A 380 -22.58 9.47 5.96
CA ASN A 380 -22.84 9.90 7.33
C ASN A 380 -24.13 10.70 7.49
N GLY A 381 -24.93 10.86 6.44
CA GLY A 381 -26.15 11.67 6.45
C GLY A 381 -26.35 12.49 5.19
N TRP A 382 -27.07 13.60 5.31
CA TRP A 382 -27.36 14.50 4.22
C TRP A 382 -26.56 15.80 4.36
N HIS A 383 -25.92 16.21 3.29
CA HIS A 383 -25.11 17.42 3.23
C HIS A 383 -25.82 18.51 2.44
N VAL A 384 -25.85 19.72 2.98
CA VAL A 384 -26.07 20.96 2.24
C VAL A 384 -24.71 21.63 2.10
N ILE A 385 -24.25 21.88 0.87
CA ILE A 385 -22.91 22.40 0.58
C ILE A 385 -23.01 23.82 0.05
N GLN A 386 -22.12 24.72 0.52
CA GLN A 386 -22.00 26.04 -0.07
C GLN A 386 -20.58 26.27 -0.58
N LEU A 387 -20.47 26.75 -1.82
CA LEU A 387 -19.19 27.16 -2.40
C LEU A 387 -18.77 28.52 -1.82
N VAL A 388 -17.58 28.56 -1.22
CA VAL A 388 -16.94 29.83 -0.85
C VAL A 388 -16.19 30.40 -2.05
N THR A 389 -15.38 29.58 -2.70
CA THR A 389 -14.68 29.93 -3.96
C THR A 389 -14.07 28.71 -4.64
N LYS A 390 -13.73 28.87 -5.91
CA LYS A 390 -13.02 27.87 -6.70
C LYS A 390 -11.75 28.48 -7.28
N ALA A 391 -10.64 27.77 -7.19
CA ALA A 391 -9.34 28.23 -7.70
C ALA A 391 -8.43 27.07 -8.10
N VAL A 392 -7.45 27.38 -8.95
CA VAL A 392 -6.34 26.50 -9.25
C VAL A 392 -5.20 26.85 -8.28
N ASN A 393 -4.92 25.96 -7.35
CA ASN A 393 -3.92 26.17 -6.29
C ASN A 393 -2.68 25.31 -6.50
N ASN A 394 -1.52 25.82 -6.06
CA ASN A 394 -0.32 25.00 -5.96
C ASN A 394 -0.52 23.92 -4.87
N VAL A 395 -0.11 22.72 -5.18
CA VAL A 395 -0.15 21.59 -4.24
C VAL A 395 1.25 21.28 -3.70
N ASN A 396 1.32 20.66 -2.53
CA ASN A 396 2.60 20.20 -2.00
C ASN A 396 3.13 19.00 -2.81
N SER A 397 4.40 18.65 -2.60
CA SER A 397 5.05 17.56 -3.35
C SER A 397 4.35 16.21 -3.18
N TYR A 398 3.82 15.88 -2.01
CA TYR A 398 3.10 14.64 -1.76
C TYR A 398 1.81 14.58 -2.60
N LYS A 399 1.00 15.62 -2.58
CA LYS A 399 -0.24 15.71 -3.38
C LYS A 399 0.07 15.69 -4.87
N PHE A 400 1.15 16.37 -5.30
CA PHE A 400 1.57 16.36 -6.70
C PHE A 400 1.96 14.96 -7.18
N GLU A 401 2.67 14.16 -6.35
CA GLU A 401 2.94 12.77 -6.70
C GLU A 401 1.65 11.93 -6.81
N GLN A 402 0.64 12.16 -5.96
CA GLN A 402 -0.67 11.52 -6.10
C GLN A 402 -1.34 11.89 -7.44
N ILE A 403 -1.36 13.17 -7.80
CA ILE A 403 -1.92 13.63 -9.09
C ILE A 403 -1.22 12.95 -10.27
N LYS A 404 0.12 12.83 -10.23
CA LYS A 404 0.87 12.13 -11.28
C LYS A 404 0.49 10.65 -11.37
N GLN A 405 0.32 9.97 -10.24
CA GLN A 405 -0.11 8.57 -10.22
C GLN A 405 -1.52 8.40 -10.76
N GLU A 406 -2.46 9.26 -10.40
CA GLU A 406 -3.84 9.25 -10.91
C GLU A 406 -3.87 9.50 -12.42
N PHE A 407 -3.13 10.51 -12.89
CA PHE A 407 -3.00 10.78 -14.32
C PHE A 407 -2.43 9.57 -15.07
N PHE A 408 -1.37 8.95 -14.55
CA PHE A 408 -0.77 7.77 -15.14
C PHE A 408 -1.74 6.59 -15.19
N ASN A 409 -2.47 6.33 -14.10
CA ASN A 409 -3.43 5.23 -14.05
C ASN A 409 -4.59 5.46 -15.05
N SER A 410 -5.09 6.68 -15.15
CA SER A 410 -6.12 7.05 -16.13
C SER A 410 -5.61 6.89 -17.56
N TRP A 411 -4.40 7.36 -17.83
CA TRP A 411 -3.74 7.19 -19.10
C TRP A 411 -3.54 5.70 -19.46
N LEU A 412 -3.10 4.89 -18.50
CA LEU A 412 -2.88 3.45 -18.71
C LEU A 412 -4.21 2.72 -18.99
N THR A 413 -5.29 3.08 -18.30
CA THR A 413 -6.63 2.58 -18.56
C THR A 413 -7.06 2.92 -19.99
N GLU A 414 -6.86 4.15 -20.42
CA GLU A 414 -7.16 4.59 -21.81
C GLU A 414 -6.33 3.81 -22.85
N GLN A 415 -5.01 3.57 -22.57
CA GLN A 415 -4.17 2.77 -23.45
C GLN A 415 -4.66 1.32 -23.54
N ARG A 416 -5.19 0.78 -22.44
CA ARG A 416 -5.76 -0.58 -22.40
C ARG A 416 -7.06 -0.66 -23.18
N GLU A 417 -7.96 0.29 -23.02
CA GLU A 417 -9.26 0.35 -23.73
C GLU A 417 -9.12 0.50 -25.25
N LYS A 418 -8.07 1.20 -25.70
CA LYS A 418 -7.75 1.35 -27.13
C LYS A 418 -7.28 0.05 -27.80
N ARG A 419 -7.04 -1.02 -27.02
CA ARG A 419 -6.51 -2.30 -27.53
C ARG A 419 -7.61 -3.34 -27.61
N ASP A 420 -7.83 -3.88 -28.82
CA ASP A 420 -8.71 -5.00 -29.12
C ASP A 420 -7.99 -6.36 -29.13
N ASN A 421 -6.68 -6.34 -28.94
CA ASN A 421 -5.78 -7.49 -29.03
C ASN A 421 -5.37 -8.08 -27.67
N ILE A 422 -6.09 -7.75 -26.58
CA ILE A 422 -5.89 -8.35 -25.27
C ILE A 422 -6.83 -9.54 -25.12
N LYS A 423 -6.24 -10.72 -24.88
CA LYS A 423 -6.99 -11.96 -24.68
C LYS A 423 -6.54 -12.63 -23.39
N ILE A 424 -7.48 -12.86 -22.47
CA ILE A 424 -7.27 -13.60 -21.23
C ILE A 424 -7.87 -14.99 -21.41
N GLU A 425 -7.09 -16.04 -21.12
CA GLU A 425 -7.53 -17.44 -21.20
C GLU A 425 -8.15 -17.85 -19.86
N ASP A 426 -9.41 -18.30 -19.83
CA ASP A 426 -10.13 -18.66 -18.59
C ASP A 426 -9.37 -19.68 -17.72
N SER A 427 -8.48 -20.44 -18.33
CA SER A 427 -7.64 -21.45 -17.66
C SER A 427 -6.66 -20.86 -16.64
N TRP A 428 -6.41 -19.54 -16.63
CA TRP A 428 -5.47 -18.92 -15.69
C TRP A 428 -5.82 -19.22 -14.22
N LYS A 429 -7.11 -19.35 -13.92
CA LYS A 429 -7.62 -19.65 -12.57
C LYS A 429 -7.07 -20.98 -12.02
N ASN A 430 -6.81 -21.96 -12.90
CA ASN A 430 -6.26 -23.27 -12.54
C ASN A 430 -4.78 -23.23 -12.14
N TYR A 431 -4.11 -22.09 -12.40
CA TYR A 431 -2.68 -21.92 -12.19
C TYR A 431 -2.35 -20.91 -11.08
N VAL A 432 -3.35 -20.42 -10.38
CA VAL A 432 -3.15 -19.44 -9.28
C VAL A 432 -2.51 -20.13 -8.08
N PRO A 433 -1.31 -19.73 -7.64
CA PRO A 433 -0.70 -20.28 -6.45
C PRO A 433 -1.42 -19.82 -5.17
N ALA A 434 -1.73 -20.77 -4.28
CA ALA A 434 -2.19 -20.45 -2.93
C ALA A 434 -1.04 -20.25 -1.92
N THR A 435 0.22 -20.45 -2.37
CA THR A 435 1.43 -20.33 -1.52
C THR A 435 2.27 -19.11 -1.89
N PRO A 436 2.92 -18.49 -0.87
CA PRO A 436 2.79 -18.76 0.55
C PRO A 436 1.38 -18.45 1.07
N ALA A 437 0.89 -19.29 2.00
CA ALA A 437 -0.42 -19.09 2.62
C ALA A 437 -0.30 -18.14 3.82
N LEU A 438 -1.39 -17.46 4.13
CA LEU A 438 -1.51 -16.72 5.40
C LEU A 438 -1.62 -17.75 6.54
N PRO A 439 -0.75 -17.70 7.58
CA PRO A 439 -0.90 -18.54 8.77
C PRO A 439 -2.26 -18.30 9.47
N GLU A 440 -2.94 -19.36 9.87
CA GLU A 440 -4.25 -19.25 10.54
C GLU A 440 -4.15 -18.47 11.86
N GLU A 441 -3.08 -18.72 12.66
CA GLU A 441 -2.86 -17.99 13.91
C GLU A 441 -2.73 -16.47 13.68
N LEU A 442 -2.16 -16.07 12.54
CA LEU A 442 -2.01 -14.67 12.18
C LEU A 442 -3.37 -14.05 11.81
N PHE A 443 -4.20 -14.80 11.09
CA PHE A 443 -5.53 -14.36 10.73
C PHE A 443 -6.45 -14.25 11.95
N ASP A 444 -6.42 -15.25 12.84
CA ASP A 444 -7.17 -15.23 14.09
C ASP A 444 -6.81 -14.01 14.95
N HIS A 445 -5.51 -13.68 15.03
CA HIS A 445 -5.06 -12.47 15.73
C HIS A 445 -5.63 -11.16 15.16
N LEU A 446 -5.90 -11.12 13.85
CA LEU A 446 -6.49 -9.95 13.18
C LEU A 446 -8.01 -9.84 13.37
N THR A 447 -8.71 -10.98 13.57
CA THR A 447 -10.18 -11.03 13.60
C THR A 447 -10.75 -11.08 15.01
N VAL A 448 -9.97 -11.51 16.01
CA VAL A 448 -10.41 -11.50 17.41
C VAL A 448 -10.41 -10.06 17.91
N ALA A 449 -11.60 -9.54 18.21
CA ALA A 449 -11.74 -8.29 18.94
C ALA A 449 -11.11 -8.49 20.34
N ASN A 450 -10.21 -7.60 20.76
CA ASN A 450 -9.72 -7.63 22.13
C ASN A 450 -10.93 -7.54 23.06
N PRO A 451 -11.06 -8.44 24.06
CA PRO A 451 -12.06 -8.24 25.09
C PRO A 451 -11.74 -6.93 25.81
N THR A 452 -12.68 -5.98 25.71
CA THR A 452 -12.68 -4.68 26.39
C THR A 452 -12.64 -4.85 27.91
#